data_0363534037b1c66d6bb0ea9efd3f3e76
#
_entry.id   0363534037b1c66d6bb0ea9efd3f3e76
#
_cell.length_a   1.000
_cell.length_b   1.000
_cell.length_c   1.000
_cell.angle_alpha   90.00
_cell.angle_beta   90.00
_cell.angle_gamma   90.00
#
_symmetry.space_group_name_H-M   'P 1'
#
loop_
_entity.id
_entity.type
_entity.pdbx_description
1 polymer ?
#
loop_
_entity_poly.entity_id
_entity_poly.type
_entity_poly.pdbx_seq_one_letter_code
_entity_poly.pdbx_strand_id
1 'polypeptide(L)'
;MSGDILFEVKRIGKIISQKDLPGEDGDNINGPCCIEVPEWCENKLGKYYLYFSHHKGQYIRMAYSDFVEHSWKIHHGGVIDLSWFKDAHHHIASPDILIDNKKKEILL
;
A
#
# COMPACT_ATOMS: atom_id res chain seq x y z
N MET A 1 26.11 -19.50 -22.59
CA MET A 1 25.68 -18.67 -21.47
C MET A 1 24.54 -19.33 -20.75
N SER A 2 24.71 -19.55 -19.50
CA SER A 2 23.68 -20.16 -18.69
C SER A 2 22.45 -19.23 -18.60
N GLY A 3 21.26 -19.77 -18.67
CA GLY A 3 20.05 -19.06 -18.36
C GLY A 3 19.89 -18.94 -16.83
N ASP A 4 20.81 -18.24 -16.15
CA ASP A 4 20.76 -18.10 -14.71
C ASP A 4 19.48 -17.39 -14.28
N ILE A 5 18.76 -17.99 -13.34
CA ILE A 5 17.61 -17.38 -12.72
C ILE A 5 18.13 -16.33 -11.74
N LEU A 6 17.88 -15.06 -12.03
CA LEU A 6 18.33 -13.95 -11.17
C LEU A 6 17.40 -13.75 -9.98
N PHE A 7 16.19 -14.26 -10.03
CA PHE A 7 15.24 -14.21 -8.93
C PHE A 7 14.24 -15.36 -9.03
N GLU A 8 13.69 -15.74 -7.90
CA GLU A 8 12.63 -16.74 -7.79
C GLU A 8 11.33 -16.06 -7.39
N VAL A 9 10.24 -16.42 -8.05
CA VAL A 9 8.89 -15.93 -7.71
C VAL A 9 8.12 -17.02 -6.99
N LYS A 10 7.66 -16.70 -5.77
CA LYS A 10 6.83 -17.57 -4.96
C LYS A 10 5.52 -16.88 -4.64
N ARG A 11 4.41 -17.52 -4.95
CA ARG A 11 3.09 -17.05 -4.53
C ARG A 11 2.85 -17.42 -3.06
N ILE A 12 2.63 -16.42 -2.20
CA ILE A 12 2.36 -16.63 -0.78
C ILE A 12 0.86 -16.74 -0.46
N GLY A 13 -0.01 -16.41 -1.40
CA GLY A 13 -1.45 -16.44 -1.23
C GLY A 13 -2.08 -15.07 -1.06
N LYS A 14 -3.34 -15.07 -0.59
CA LYS A 14 -4.11 -13.85 -0.37
C LYS A 14 -3.77 -13.26 0.98
N ILE A 15 -3.35 -11.99 1.02
CA ILE A 15 -2.97 -11.27 2.24
C ILE A 15 -4.06 -10.35 2.77
N ILE A 16 -4.88 -9.77 1.89
CA ILE A 16 -6.05 -8.96 2.22
C ILE A 16 -7.21 -9.39 1.33
N SER A 17 -8.40 -9.46 1.87
CA SER A 17 -9.62 -9.79 1.15
C SER A 17 -10.72 -8.75 1.40
N GLN A 18 -11.80 -8.84 0.64
CA GLN A 18 -12.98 -7.98 0.81
C GLN A 18 -13.52 -7.98 2.25
N LYS A 19 -13.40 -9.10 2.95
CA LYS A 19 -13.89 -9.27 4.33
C LYS A 19 -13.10 -8.47 5.36
N ASP A 20 -11.88 -8.07 5.02
CA ASP A 20 -11.02 -7.30 5.92
C ASP A 20 -11.35 -5.82 5.93
N LEU A 21 -12.20 -5.37 5.00
CA LEU A 21 -12.61 -3.98 4.83
C LEU A 21 -14.10 -3.83 5.10
N PRO A 22 -14.52 -2.74 5.76
CA PRO A 22 -15.95 -2.54 6.09
C PRO A 22 -16.76 -2.14 4.86
N GLY A 23 -17.98 -2.70 4.75
CA GLY A 23 -18.98 -2.29 3.78
C GLY A 23 -18.48 -2.24 2.34
N GLU A 24 -18.78 -1.16 1.64
CA GLU A 24 -18.40 -0.95 0.24
C GLU A 24 -16.90 -0.88 -0.01
N ASP A 25 -16.11 -0.61 1.01
CA ASP A 25 -14.64 -0.56 0.88
C ASP A 25 -14.04 -1.89 0.45
N GLY A 26 -14.72 -2.99 0.72
CA GLY A 26 -14.33 -4.33 0.30
C GLY A 26 -14.67 -4.67 -1.14
N ASP A 27 -15.51 -3.89 -1.81
CA ASP A 27 -16.04 -4.22 -3.15
C ASP A 27 -14.97 -4.21 -4.23
N ASN A 28 -13.95 -3.39 -4.06
CA ASN A 28 -12.85 -3.30 -5.02
C ASN A 28 -11.53 -3.06 -4.31
N ILE A 29 -10.63 -4.02 -4.44
CA ILE A 29 -9.27 -3.96 -3.89
C ILE A 29 -8.30 -4.12 -5.06
N ASN A 30 -7.63 -3.03 -5.43
CA ASN A 30 -6.72 -3.04 -6.58
C ASN A 30 -5.57 -2.03 -6.42
N GLY A 31 -4.65 -2.04 -7.38
CA GLY A 31 -3.53 -1.12 -7.47
C GLY A 31 -2.60 -1.13 -6.27
N PRO A 32 -2.18 -2.30 -5.78
CA PRO A 32 -1.34 -2.36 -4.57
C PRO A 32 0.10 -1.96 -4.85
N CYS A 33 0.70 -1.29 -3.87
CA CYS A 33 2.14 -1.04 -3.80
C CYS A 33 2.62 -1.30 -2.37
N CYS A 34 3.55 -2.24 -2.22
CA CYS A 34 4.08 -2.64 -0.92
C CYS A 34 5.50 -2.13 -0.74
N ILE A 35 5.79 -1.61 0.44
CA ILE A 35 7.14 -1.20 0.82
C ILE A 35 7.56 -1.84 2.14
N GLU A 36 8.87 -2.06 2.30
CA GLU A 36 9.47 -2.19 3.62
C GLU A 36 9.69 -0.79 4.18
N VAL A 37 9.15 -0.52 5.37
CA VAL A 37 9.23 0.81 5.98
C VAL A 37 10.68 1.11 6.34
N PRO A 38 11.27 2.24 5.88
CA PRO A 38 12.66 2.57 6.14
C PRO A 38 13.00 2.64 7.64
N GLU A 39 14.23 2.26 7.99
CA GLU A 39 14.70 2.28 9.37
C GLU A 39 14.65 3.69 10.01
N TRP A 40 14.81 4.73 9.21
CA TRP A 40 14.75 6.11 9.68
C TRP A 40 13.35 6.61 10.01
N CYS A 41 12.28 5.86 9.66
CA CYS A 41 10.92 6.23 10.06
C CYS A 41 10.73 6.00 11.54
N GLU A 42 10.29 7.04 12.24
CA GLU A 42 9.91 6.95 13.65
C GLU A 42 8.45 6.51 13.77
N ASN A 43 8.11 5.85 14.89
CA ASN A 43 6.73 5.45 15.21
C ASN A 43 6.05 4.60 14.13
N LYS A 44 6.78 3.65 13.57
CA LYS A 44 6.25 2.74 12.56
C LYS A 44 5.03 1.97 13.10
N LEU A 45 4.01 1.83 12.26
CA LEU A 45 2.85 0.97 12.56
C LEU A 45 3.18 -0.51 12.35
N GLY A 46 4.13 -0.82 11.48
CA GLY A 46 4.61 -2.15 11.17
C GLY A 46 5.85 -2.09 10.29
N LYS A 47 6.43 -3.25 10.03
CA LYS A 47 7.62 -3.38 9.19
C LYS A 47 7.32 -3.12 7.71
N TYR A 48 6.09 -3.46 7.28
CA TYR A 48 5.64 -3.32 5.90
C TYR A 48 4.38 -2.46 5.83
N TYR A 49 4.32 -1.60 4.81
CA TYR A 49 3.11 -0.86 4.44
C TYR A 49 2.66 -1.29 3.05
N LEU A 50 1.37 -1.53 2.92
CA LEU A 50 0.70 -1.82 1.65
C LEU A 50 -0.28 -0.71 1.35
N TYR A 51 -0.02 0.04 0.28
CA TYR A 51 -0.92 1.08 -0.19
C TYR A 51 -1.78 0.52 -1.32
N PHE A 52 -3.04 0.90 -1.38
CA PHE A 52 -3.95 0.43 -2.41
C PHE A 52 -5.12 1.38 -2.64
N SER A 53 -5.78 1.22 -3.78
CA SER A 53 -6.84 2.12 -4.21
C SER A 53 -8.12 1.93 -3.42
N HIS A 54 -8.86 3.03 -3.22
CA HIS A 54 -10.24 3.01 -2.76
C HIS A 54 -11.19 2.63 -3.89
N HIS A 55 -12.27 1.94 -3.57
CA HIS A 55 -13.28 1.51 -4.54
C HIS A 55 -13.76 2.62 -5.48
N LYS A 56 -14.07 3.79 -4.94
CA LYS A 56 -14.55 4.96 -5.70
C LYS A 56 -13.46 5.99 -6.04
N GLY A 57 -12.20 5.70 -5.75
CA GLY A 57 -11.10 6.60 -6.05
C GLY A 57 -11.09 7.90 -5.24
N GLN A 58 -11.64 7.89 -4.04
CA GLN A 58 -11.74 9.08 -3.19
C GLN A 58 -10.54 9.27 -2.26
N TYR A 59 -9.85 8.20 -1.94
CA TYR A 59 -8.64 8.23 -1.10
C TYR A 59 -7.74 7.03 -1.37
N ILE A 60 -6.49 7.12 -0.95
CA ILE A 60 -5.57 5.99 -0.96
C ILE A 60 -5.65 5.30 0.39
N ARG A 61 -5.85 4.00 0.36
CA ARG A 61 -5.91 3.14 1.54
C ARG A 61 -4.54 2.60 1.89
N MET A 62 -4.36 2.22 3.15
CA MET A 62 -3.13 1.59 3.63
C MET A 62 -3.44 0.45 4.61
N ALA A 63 -2.64 -0.59 4.52
CA ALA A 63 -2.54 -1.64 5.53
C ALA A 63 -1.09 -1.75 5.99
N TYR A 64 -0.89 -2.34 7.15
CA TYR A 64 0.45 -2.53 7.73
C TYR A 64 0.57 -3.88 8.41
N SER A 65 1.78 -4.41 8.43
CA SER A 65 2.11 -5.68 9.11
C SER A 65 3.59 -5.74 9.44
N ASP A 66 3.95 -6.56 10.42
CA ASP A 66 5.33 -6.94 10.67
C ASP A 66 5.77 -8.12 9.80
N PHE A 67 4.83 -8.76 9.11
CA PHE A 67 5.04 -9.93 8.25
C PHE A 67 4.43 -9.69 6.88
N VAL A 68 5.17 -10.01 5.83
CA VAL A 68 4.67 -9.80 4.47
C VAL A 68 3.57 -10.81 4.11
N GLU A 69 3.61 -12.00 4.68
CA GLU A 69 2.72 -13.12 4.33
C GLU A 69 1.37 -13.10 5.06
N HIS A 70 1.27 -12.41 6.20
CA HIS A 70 0.07 -12.48 7.05
C HIS A 70 -0.03 -11.31 8.04
N SER A 71 -1.08 -11.32 8.85
CA SER A 71 -1.29 -10.38 9.98
C SER A 71 -1.39 -8.92 9.54
N TRP A 72 -1.96 -8.68 8.38
CA TRP A 72 -2.21 -7.33 7.87
C TRP A 72 -3.36 -6.67 8.61
N LYS A 73 -3.15 -5.42 9.02
CA LYS A 73 -4.15 -4.56 9.67
C LYS A 73 -4.45 -3.38 8.78
N ILE A 74 -5.72 -3.03 8.66
CA ILE A 74 -6.14 -1.88 7.87
C ILE A 74 -5.98 -0.60 8.69
N HIS A 75 -5.32 0.39 8.10
CA HIS A 75 -5.27 1.74 8.65
C HIS A 75 -6.56 2.48 8.29
N HIS A 76 -7.36 2.81 9.29
CA HIS A 76 -8.65 3.45 9.06
C HIS A 76 -8.50 4.89 8.59
N GLY A 77 -9.34 5.29 7.63
CA GLY A 77 -9.36 6.66 7.09
C GLY A 77 -8.41 6.92 5.93
N GLY A 78 -7.65 5.92 5.52
CA GLY A 78 -6.68 6.09 4.42
C GLY A 78 -5.50 7.00 4.77
N VAL A 79 -4.70 7.36 3.79
CA VAL A 79 -3.47 8.15 3.96
C VAL A 79 -3.41 9.40 3.09
N ILE A 80 -4.14 9.42 1.99
CA ILE A 80 -4.27 10.59 1.09
C ILE A 80 -5.72 10.68 0.65
N ASP A 81 -6.30 11.86 0.77
CA ASP A 81 -7.68 12.13 0.38
C ASP A 81 -7.71 13.00 -0.88
N LEU A 82 -8.62 12.67 -1.80
CA LEU A 82 -8.81 13.41 -3.05
C LEU A 82 -9.09 14.89 -2.81
N SER A 83 -9.81 15.22 -1.74
CA SER A 83 -10.17 16.60 -1.40
C SER A 83 -8.97 17.49 -1.05
N TRP A 84 -7.81 16.91 -0.78
CA TRP A 84 -6.58 17.68 -0.52
C TRP A 84 -5.99 18.33 -1.77
N PHE A 85 -6.43 17.90 -2.96
CA PHE A 85 -5.91 18.36 -4.25
C PHE A 85 -6.94 19.22 -4.97
N LYS A 86 -6.68 20.51 -5.10
CA LYS A 86 -7.61 21.47 -5.75
C LYS A 86 -7.83 21.16 -7.23
N ASP A 87 -6.83 20.62 -7.89
CA ASP A 87 -6.83 20.34 -9.33
C ASP A 87 -7.10 18.87 -9.67
N ALA A 88 -7.27 18.01 -8.67
CA ALA A 88 -7.66 16.62 -8.90
C ALA A 88 -9.17 16.56 -9.15
N HIS A 89 -9.56 16.01 -10.31
CA HIS A 89 -10.94 16.17 -10.75
C HIS A 89 -11.92 15.17 -10.14
N HIS A 90 -11.65 13.88 -10.17
CA HIS A 90 -12.68 12.92 -9.74
C HIS A 90 -12.14 11.63 -9.14
N HIS A 91 -10.83 11.41 -9.18
CA HIS A 91 -10.32 10.09 -8.89
C HIS A 91 -8.83 10.09 -8.56
N ILE A 92 -8.45 9.38 -7.49
CA ILE A 92 -7.07 9.00 -7.20
C ILE A 92 -6.99 7.49 -7.00
N ALA A 93 -6.00 6.86 -7.58
CA ALA A 93 -5.83 5.42 -7.53
C ALA A 93 -4.41 4.98 -7.88
N SER A 94 -4.16 3.69 -7.74
CA SER A 94 -2.91 3.05 -8.17
C SER A 94 -1.67 3.73 -7.61
N PRO A 95 -1.54 3.79 -6.27
CA PRO A 95 -0.39 4.42 -5.65
C PRO A 95 0.92 3.74 -6.05
N ASP A 96 1.93 4.56 -6.24
CA ASP A 96 3.32 4.11 -6.40
C ASP A 96 4.19 4.87 -5.41
N ILE A 97 5.15 4.20 -4.81
CA ILE A 97 5.92 4.73 -3.70
C ILE A 97 7.39 4.85 -4.09
N LEU A 98 7.93 6.05 -3.90
CA LEU A 98 9.35 6.32 -3.99
C LEU A 98 9.91 6.64 -2.61
N ILE A 99 10.96 5.93 -2.22
CA ILE A 99 11.67 6.17 -0.95
C ILE A 99 12.96 6.93 -1.23
N ASP A 100 13.05 8.15 -0.71
CA ASP A 100 14.28 8.95 -0.74
C ASP A 100 14.99 8.84 0.61
N ASN A 101 15.99 7.97 0.67
CA ASN A 101 16.75 7.74 1.90
C ASN A 101 17.65 8.92 2.28
N LYS A 102 18.06 9.73 1.33
CA LYS A 102 18.91 10.90 1.61
C LYS A 102 18.13 12.00 2.28
N LYS A 103 16.94 12.28 1.76
CA LYS A 103 16.03 13.28 2.33
C LYS A 103 15.19 12.75 3.46
N LYS A 104 15.14 11.44 3.65
CA LYS A 104 14.26 10.75 4.59
C LYS A 104 12.79 11.06 4.32
N GLU A 105 12.39 10.89 3.06
CA GLU A 105 11.04 11.13 2.58
C GLU A 105 10.45 9.89 1.92
N ILE A 106 9.16 9.68 2.13
CA ILE A 106 8.36 8.71 1.38
C ILE A 106 7.42 9.53 0.49
N LEU A 107 7.60 9.39 -0.81
CA LEU A 107 6.79 10.07 -1.82
C LEU A 107 5.74 9.09 -2.36
N LEU A 108 4.50 9.53 -2.40
CA LEU A 108 3.34 8.76 -2.86
C LEU A 108 2.71 9.44 -4.07
#